data_00d6aaf2f37cef255ac0f7fd167d5163
#
_entry.id   00d6aaf2f37cef255ac0f7fd167d5163
#
_cell.length_a   1.000
_cell.length_b   1.000
_cell.length_c   1.000
_cell.angle_alpha   90.00
_cell.angle_beta   90.00
_cell.angle_gamma   90.00
#
_symmetry.space_group_name_H-M   'P 1'
#
loop_
_entity.id
_entity.type
_entity.pdbx_description
1 polymer ?
#
loop_
_entity_poly.entity_id
_entity_poly.type
_entity_poly.pdbx_seq_one_letter_code
_entity_poly.pdbx_strand_id
1 'polypeptide(L)'
;MKNIRNFCIIAHIDHGKSTLADRLLDVTGSVTAREQQAQLLDSMDLERERGITIKSHAIQMDYEFEGEKYVLNLIDTPGHVDFSYEVSRSIAACEGALLIVDAAQSIQAQTISNLYLALENDLEIIPVLNKVDLPSANPEEVTDDIVDLLGCDPEEVIHASGKTGFGVENVLKAIIERIPAPEGDVNAPLQALIFDSVYNTFRGIETYFRVFDGEIKKGQKIKFVATDKDYFADEVGTLKLTQVAKTSVKAGDVGYLITGIKTAKEVKVGDTITDFANPTTNIVEGFEDVKPMVFAGIYPVDTEDYEELRNSMEKLQLNDASLVFAPESSAALGFGFRCGFLGMLHMEIIQERLEREFDMTVITTVPNVSYHAYTNKNPDVAFEVNNPSDLPEPTTVNRVEEPFIKATIITKSDFVGNVMSLCIEKRGMIINQTYLTTERVELIFEMPLAEIVFDFYDRLKTVSKGYASFDYSPIGMKVSKLVRLDVLLNAQPVDALSALIHADNAQHIGKKMCEKLKELIPRQQFDIPIQAAIGAKIISRETVKALRKDVTAKCYGGDISRKRKLLEKQKKGKKRMRQVGNVEIPQQAFMAVLKLND
;
A
#
# COMPACT_ATOMS: atom_id res chain seq x y z
N MET A 1 -12.54 21.20 -26.70
CA MET A 1 -11.39 21.17 -25.80
C MET A 1 -11.18 22.47 -25.01
N LYS A 2 -11.34 23.65 -25.59
CA LYS A 2 -11.02 24.95 -24.94
C LYS A 2 -11.62 25.14 -23.52
N ASN A 3 -12.81 24.58 -23.27
CA ASN A 3 -13.51 24.71 -22.00
C ASN A 3 -13.43 23.41 -21.14
N ILE A 4 -12.46 22.52 -21.40
CA ILE A 4 -12.21 21.33 -20.59
C ILE A 4 -11.03 21.62 -19.66
N ARG A 5 -11.10 21.15 -18.42
CA ARG A 5 -10.00 21.15 -17.45
C ARG A 5 -9.90 19.78 -16.80
N ASN A 6 -8.77 19.11 -16.99
CA ASN A 6 -8.49 17.83 -16.33
C ASN A 6 -7.48 18.10 -15.22
N PHE A 7 -7.82 17.76 -14.00
CA PHE A 7 -6.98 18.02 -12.85
C PHE A 7 -7.09 16.93 -11.82
N CYS A 8 -6.05 16.80 -11.03
CA CYS A 8 -6.03 15.91 -9.87
C CYS A 8 -5.85 16.72 -8.58
N ILE A 9 -6.05 16.05 -7.45
CA ILE A 9 -5.80 16.61 -6.13
C ILE A 9 -4.67 15.82 -5.49
N ILE A 10 -3.55 16.48 -5.20
CA ILE A 10 -2.42 15.91 -4.49
C ILE A 10 -2.35 16.48 -3.07
N ALA A 11 -2.23 15.61 -2.09
CA ALA A 11 -2.23 16.00 -0.69
C ALA A 11 -1.55 14.93 0.17
N HIS A 12 -1.06 15.32 1.34
CA HIS A 12 -0.74 14.36 2.39
C HIS A 12 -2.02 13.79 3.01
N ILE A 13 -1.91 12.62 3.66
CA ILE A 13 -2.99 12.01 4.43
C ILE A 13 -3.50 13.02 5.46
N ASP A 14 -4.82 13.08 5.66
CA ASP A 14 -5.50 13.99 6.59
C ASP A 14 -5.41 15.50 6.26
N HIS A 15 -4.83 15.94 5.14
CA HIS A 15 -4.85 17.34 4.72
C HIS A 15 -6.23 17.81 4.18
N GLY A 16 -7.22 16.90 4.10
CA GLY A 16 -8.61 17.21 3.75
C GLY A 16 -8.92 17.14 2.25
N LYS A 17 -8.21 16.27 1.51
CA LYS A 17 -8.39 16.01 0.09
C LYS A 17 -9.86 15.67 -0.24
N SER A 18 -10.40 14.59 0.32
CA SER A 18 -11.77 14.11 0.05
C SER A 18 -12.82 15.14 0.47
N THR A 19 -12.59 15.87 1.59
CA THR A 19 -13.52 16.92 2.04
C THR A 19 -13.55 18.11 1.08
N LEU A 20 -12.40 18.50 0.51
CA LEU A 20 -12.38 19.56 -0.50
C LEU A 20 -13.00 19.10 -1.82
N ALA A 21 -12.74 17.86 -2.24
CA ALA A 21 -13.38 17.25 -3.41
C ALA A 21 -14.92 17.23 -3.30
N ASP A 22 -15.45 16.78 -2.14
CA ASP A 22 -16.90 16.85 -1.86
C ASP A 22 -17.44 18.27 -2.01
N ARG A 23 -16.70 19.26 -1.51
CA ARG A 23 -17.12 20.64 -1.58
C ARG A 23 -17.10 21.21 -3.01
N LEU A 24 -16.14 20.80 -3.83
CA LEU A 24 -16.13 21.13 -5.25
C LEU A 24 -17.38 20.57 -5.97
N LEU A 25 -17.76 19.33 -5.65
CA LEU A 25 -18.97 18.69 -6.17
C LEU A 25 -20.25 19.42 -5.74
N ASP A 26 -20.30 19.89 -4.49
CA ASP A 26 -21.45 20.67 -3.97
C ASP A 26 -21.60 22.00 -4.71
N VAL A 27 -20.52 22.79 -4.83
CA VAL A 27 -20.55 24.12 -5.43
C VAL A 27 -20.85 24.06 -6.93
N THR A 28 -20.37 23.02 -7.62
CA THR A 28 -20.67 22.79 -9.05
C THR A 28 -22.08 22.22 -9.27
N GLY A 29 -22.84 21.92 -8.21
CA GLY A 29 -24.17 21.34 -8.30
C GLY A 29 -24.18 19.92 -8.89
N SER A 30 -23.04 19.24 -8.87
CA SER A 30 -22.90 17.87 -9.38
C SER A 30 -23.58 16.85 -8.48
N VAL A 31 -23.87 17.21 -7.22
CA VAL A 31 -24.50 16.37 -6.20
C VAL A 31 -25.81 17.01 -5.75
N THR A 32 -26.89 16.21 -5.70
CA THR A 32 -28.17 16.68 -5.16
C THR A 32 -28.19 16.61 -3.63
N ALA A 33 -28.97 17.45 -2.96
CA ALA A 33 -29.09 17.47 -1.49
C ALA A 33 -29.48 16.10 -0.87
N ARG A 34 -30.00 15.16 -1.65
CA ARG A 34 -30.38 13.81 -1.22
C ARG A 34 -29.24 12.82 -1.33
N GLU A 35 -28.26 13.11 -2.17
CA GLU A 35 -27.07 12.27 -2.46
C GLU A 35 -25.85 12.72 -1.66
N GLN A 36 -25.96 13.84 -0.93
CA GLN A 36 -24.88 14.34 -0.08
C GLN A 36 -24.55 13.34 1.03
N GLN A 37 -23.38 12.74 0.92
CA GLN A 37 -22.72 11.94 1.96
C GLN A 37 -21.31 12.51 2.15
N ALA A 38 -20.78 12.42 3.35
CA ALA A 38 -19.38 12.75 3.58
C ALA A 38 -18.47 11.74 2.86
N GLN A 39 -17.40 12.22 2.24
CA GLN A 39 -16.47 11.41 1.48
C GLN A 39 -17.16 10.63 0.34
N LEU A 40 -17.89 11.36 -0.50
CA LEU A 40 -18.70 10.79 -1.57
C LEU A 40 -17.87 10.02 -2.60
N LEU A 41 -16.64 10.46 -2.87
CA LEU A 41 -15.73 9.82 -3.80
C LEU A 41 -15.08 8.56 -3.20
N ASP A 42 -14.97 8.47 -1.88
CA ASP A 42 -14.47 7.28 -1.19
C ASP A 42 -15.57 6.19 -1.22
N SER A 43 -15.54 5.34 -2.24
CA SER A 43 -16.60 4.37 -2.54
C SER A 43 -16.60 3.17 -1.60
N MET A 44 -15.46 2.85 -0.98
CA MET A 44 -15.32 1.74 -0.05
C MET A 44 -15.57 2.18 1.39
N ASP A 45 -16.26 1.35 2.17
CA ASP A 45 -16.42 1.60 3.61
C ASP A 45 -15.04 1.69 4.31
N LEU A 46 -14.07 0.93 3.84
CA LEU A 46 -12.70 0.92 4.33
C LEU A 46 -11.97 2.26 4.11
N GLU A 47 -12.20 2.92 2.97
CA GLU A 47 -11.66 4.26 2.68
C GLU A 47 -12.20 5.28 3.68
N ARG A 48 -13.50 5.24 3.95
CA ARG A 48 -14.17 6.15 4.90
C ARG A 48 -13.73 5.92 6.34
N GLU A 49 -13.60 4.66 6.76
CA GLU A 49 -13.17 4.32 8.11
C GLU A 49 -11.72 4.72 8.39
N ARG A 50 -10.84 4.52 7.40
CA ARG A 50 -9.41 4.85 7.53
C ARG A 50 -9.09 6.30 7.16
N GLY A 51 -10.01 7.02 6.53
CA GLY A 51 -9.80 8.40 6.06
C GLY A 51 -8.79 8.52 4.94
N ILE A 52 -8.61 7.46 4.15
CA ILE A 52 -7.64 7.41 3.03
C ILE A 52 -8.35 7.00 1.74
N THR A 53 -8.00 7.62 0.63
CA THR A 53 -8.39 7.15 -0.69
C THR A 53 -7.48 5.99 -1.09
N ILE A 54 -8.06 4.85 -1.42
CA ILE A 54 -7.36 3.63 -1.84
C ILE A 54 -7.33 3.55 -3.36
N LYS A 55 -8.46 3.86 -4.02
CA LYS A 55 -8.59 3.85 -5.47
C LYS A 55 -8.79 5.24 -6.04
N SER A 56 -8.22 5.45 -7.22
CA SER A 56 -8.48 6.67 -7.99
C SER A 56 -9.94 6.71 -8.46
N HIS A 57 -10.57 7.86 -8.36
CA HIS A 57 -11.93 8.09 -8.86
C HIS A 57 -11.91 9.28 -9.81
N ALA A 58 -12.53 9.10 -10.97
CA ALA A 58 -12.71 10.20 -11.92
C ALA A 58 -14.16 10.65 -11.91
N ILE A 59 -14.38 11.96 -11.87
CA ILE A 59 -15.71 12.55 -11.94
C ILE A 59 -15.74 13.81 -12.80
N GLN A 60 -16.72 13.89 -13.69
CA GLN A 60 -16.98 15.04 -14.52
C GLN A 60 -17.99 15.98 -13.83
N MET A 61 -17.62 17.24 -13.69
CA MET A 61 -18.43 18.33 -13.19
C MET A 61 -18.71 19.32 -14.32
N ASP A 62 -19.94 19.76 -14.46
CA ASP A 62 -20.29 20.86 -15.35
C ASP A 62 -20.38 22.15 -14.51
N TYR A 63 -19.67 23.20 -14.91
CA TYR A 63 -19.65 24.47 -14.18
C TYR A 63 -19.79 25.64 -15.12
N GLU A 64 -20.58 26.64 -14.75
CA GLU A 64 -20.76 27.88 -15.53
C GLU A 64 -19.97 29.01 -14.86
N PHE A 65 -19.02 29.56 -15.60
CA PHE A 65 -18.18 30.66 -15.15
C PHE A 65 -18.20 31.79 -16.18
N GLU A 66 -18.54 33.00 -15.75
CA GLU A 66 -18.66 34.20 -16.62
C GLU A 66 -19.58 34.02 -17.86
N GLY A 67 -20.60 33.16 -17.74
CA GLY A 67 -21.54 32.86 -18.83
C GLY A 67 -21.04 31.83 -19.83
N GLU A 68 -19.86 31.24 -19.63
CA GLU A 68 -19.33 30.12 -20.41
C GLU A 68 -19.45 28.82 -19.61
N LYS A 69 -19.76 27.72 -20.32
CA LYS A 69 -19.82 26.39 -19.73
C LYS A 69 -18.49 25.68 -19.82
N TYR A 70 -18.00 25.23 -18.67
CA TYR A 70 -16.80 24.45 -18.53
C TYR A 70 -17.11 23.01 -18.12
N VAL A 71 -16.26 22.10 -18.55
CA VAL A 71 -16.25 20.70 -18.15
C VAL A 71 -14.98 20.50 -17.31
N LEU A 72 -15.17 20.20 -16.04
CA LEU A 72 -14.10 19.98 -15.06
C LEU A 72 -14.04 18.48 -14.77
N ASN A 73 -12.96 17.82 -15.16
CA ASN A 73 -12.71 16.42 -14.87
C ASN A 73 -11.75 16.34 -13.68
N LEU A 74 -12.27 15.98 -12.53
CA LEU A 74 -11.47 15.69 -11.35
C LEU A 74 -11.06 14.22 -11.38
N ILE A 75 -9.77 13.94 -11.26
CA ILE A 75 -9.22 12.60 -11.01
C ILE A 75 -8.69 12.59 -9.58
N ASP A 76 -9.44 12.00 -8.66
CA ASP A 76 -9.05 11.88 -7.27
C ASP A 76 -7.98 10.81 -7.11
N THR A 77 -6.88 11.12 -6.43
CA THR A 77 -5.70 10.26 -6.33
C THR A 77 -5.51 9.75 -4.90
N PRO A 78 -5.00 8.51 -4.69
CA PRO A 78 -4.54 8.08 -3.39
C PRO A 78 -3.47 9.04 -2.82
N GLY A 79 -3.42 9.16 -1.48
CA GLY A 79 -2.43 10.01 -0.82
C GLY A 79 -1.26 9.24 -0.20
N HIS A 80 -1.27 7.91 -0.21
CA HIS A 80 -0.29 7.08 0.51
C HIS A 80 0.81 6.57 -0.43
N VAL A 81 2.04 6.47 0.10
CA VAL A 81 3.23 6.00 -0.65
C VAL A 81 3.06 4.62 -1.29
N ASP A 82 2.36 3.69 -0.64
CA ASP A 82 2.10 2.35 -1.19
C ASP A 82 1.35 2.41 -2.53
N PHE A 83 0.60 3.50 -2.78
CA PHE A 83 -0.19 3.71 -4.00
C PHE A 83 0.44 4.73 -4.96
N SER A 84 1.74 5.04 -4.81
CA SER A 84 2.45 6.01 -5.66
C SER A 84 2.34 5.68 -7.16
N TYR A 85 2.24 4.41 -7.51
CA TYR A 85 2.01 3.96 -8.88
C TYR A 85 0.65 4.43 -9.43
N GLU A 86 -0.43 4.31 -8.65
CA GLU A 86 -1.77 4.79 -9.06
C GLU A 86 -1.80 6.32 -9.15
N VAL A 87 -1.10 6.99 -8.21
CA VAL A 87 -0.93 8.45 -8.24
C VAL A 87 -0.26 8.90 -9.54
N SER A 88 0.86 8.29 -9.92
CA SER A 88 1.59 8.63 -11.14
C SER A 88 0.71 8.51 -12.40
N ARG A 89 -0.15 7.48 -12.48
CA ARG A 89 -1.05 7.27 -13.62
C ARG A 89 -2.17 8.30 -13.69
N SER A 90 -2.74 8.64 -12.55
CA SER A 90 -3.77 9.66 -12.44
C SER A 90 -3.21 11.05 -12.79
N ILE A 91 -1.99 11.35 -12.33
CA ILE A 91 -1.26 12.58 -12.67
C ILE A 91 -1.03 12.68 -14.19
N ALA A 92 -0.57 11.60 -14.83
CA ALA A 92 -0.33 11.57 -16.28
C ALA A 92 -1.59 11.80 -17.14
N ALA A 93 -2.78 11.67 -16.55
CA ALA A 93 -4.05 11.94 -17.23
C ALA A 93 -4.53 13.40 -17.07
N CYS A 94 -3.78 14.27 -16.40
CA CYS A 94 -4.16 15.64 -16.04
C CYS A 94 -3.28 16.69 -16.70
N GLU A 95 -3.77 17.95 -16.77
CA GLU A 95 -3.01 19.14 -17.11
C GLU A 95 -2.68 20.01 -15.90
N GLY A 96 -3.32 19.77 -14.75
CA GLY A 96 -3.07 20.53 -13.54
C GLY A 96 -3.30 19.73 -12.28
N ALA A 97 -2.76 20.21 -11.16
CA ALA A 97 -2.91 19.61 -9.85
C ALA A 97 -3.20 20.66 -8.79
N LEU A 98 -4.19 20.37 -7.93
CA LEU A 98 -4.39 21.12 -6.69
C LEU A 98 -3.46 20.54 -5.62
N LEU A 99 -2.49 21.34 -5.17
CA LEU A 99 -1.60 20.98 -4.07
C LEU A 99 -2.23 21.44 -2.76
N ILE A 100 -2.81 20.50 -1.98
CA ILE A 100 -3.45 20.82 -0.72
C ILE A 100 -2.46 20.71 0.43
N VAL A 101 -2.33 21.81 1.19
CA VAL A 101 -1.54 21.87 2.42
C VAL A 101 -2.44 22.23 3.59
N ASP A 102 -2.31 21.53 4.71
CA ASP A 102 -3.04 21.80 5.95
C ASP A 102 -2.44 23.01 6.67
N ALA A 103 -3.25 24.03 6.97
CA ALA A 103 -2.82 25.26 7.65
C ALA A 103 -2.29 25.06 9.09
N ALA A 104 -2.52 23.88 9.69
CA ALA A 104 -2.02 23.54 11.02
C ALA A 104 -0.80 22.60 10.98
N GLN A 105 -0.68 21.77 9.92
CA GLN A 105 0.40 20.77 9.81
C GLN A 105 1.51 21.18 8.85
N SER A 106 1.25 22.14 7.93
CA SER A 106 2.18 22.61 6.89
C SER A 106 2.64 21.49 5.95
N ILE A 107 3.75 21.68 5.24
CA ILE A 107 4.30 20.76 4.24
C ILE A 107 4.77 19.46 4.89
N GLN A 108 4.42 18.33 4.26
CA GLN A 108 4.75 16.98 4.70
C GLN A 108 5.52 16.23 3.59
N ALA A 109 6.18 15.10 3.91
CA ALA A 109 7.02 14.38 2.95
C ALA A 109 6.27 13.96 1.68
N GLN A 110 5.04 13.43 1.82
CA GLN A 110 4.21 13.04 0.68
C GLN A 110 3.76 14.23 -0.17
N THR A 111 3.63 15.43 0.45
CA THR A 111 3.34 16.67 -0.29
C THR A 111 4.46 16.94 -1.30
N ILE A 112 5.71 16.81 -0.86
CA ILE A 112 6.90 17.03 -1.69
C ILE A 112 7.02 15.97 -2.78
N SER A 113 6.89 14.69 -2.42
CA SER A 113 7.03 13.59 -3.39
C SER A 113 5.96 13.67 -4.49
N ASN A 114 4.70 13.93 -4.12
CA ASN A 114 3.62 14.08 -5.09
C ASN A 114 3.77 15.36 -5.93
N LEU A 115 4.32 16.43 -5.37
CA LEU A 115 4.65 17.64 -6.11
C LEU A 115 5.70 17.35 -7.19
N TYR A 116 6.77 16.63 -6.85
CA TYR A 116 7.79 16.27 -7.86
C TYR A 116 7.21 15.41 -8.97
N LEU A 117 6.35 14.43 -8.64
CA LEU A 117 5.65 13.63 -9.66
C LEU A 117 4.78 14.50 -10.58
N ALA A 118 4.11 15.52 -10.03
CA ALA A 118 3.32 16.45 -10.84
C ALA A 118 4.18 17.34 -11.73
N LEU A 119 5.32 17.82 -11.24
CA LEU A 119 6.28 18.63 -12.00
C LEU A 119 6.98 17.81 -13.09
N GLU A 120 7.30 16.55 -12.86
CA GLU A 120 7.86 15.64 -13.87
C GLU A 120 6.89 15.38 -15.05
N ASN A 121 5.59 15.57 -14.80
CA ASN A 121 4.55 15.47 -15.83
C ASN A 121 4.10 16.85 -16.36
N ASP A 122 4.87 17.92 -16.12
CA ASP A 122 4.61 19.29 -16.59
C ASP A 122 3.22 19.85 -16.19
N LEU A 123 2.67 19.44 -15.03
CA LEU A 123 1.37 19.92 -14.56
C LEU A 123 1.44 21.34 -14.01
N GLU A 124 0.42 22.16 -14.32
CA GLU A 124 0.20 23.42 -13.61
C GLU A 124 -0.20 23.17 -12.16
N ILE A 125 0.55 23.74 -11.21
CA ILE A 125 0.33 23.54 -9.76
C ILE A 125 -0.45 24.73 -9.18
N ILE A 126 -1.60 24.43 -8.56
CA ILE A 126 -2.40 25.42 -7.82
C ILE A 126 -2.27 25.13 -6.34
N PRO A 127 -1.54 25.94 -5.56
CA PRO A 127 -1.44 25.75 -4.13
C PRO A 127 -2.72 26.17 -3.41
N VAL A 128 -3.23 25.26 -2.55
CA VAL A 128 -4.42 25.47 -1.74
C VAL A 128 -4.09 25.23 -0.26
N LEU A 129 -4.13 26.29 0.54
CA LEU A 129 -3.99 26.22 1.98
C LEU A 129 -5.36 25.90 2.60
N ASN A 130 -5.53 24.65 3.00
CA ASN A 130 -6.81 24.13 3.51
C ASN A 130 -6.87 24.18 5.05
N LYS A 131 -8.10 24.07 5.59
CA LYS A 131 -8.42 24.05 7.02
C LYS A 131 -8.05 25.35 7.74
N VAL A 132 -8.14 26.49 7.06
CA VAL A 132 -7.89 27.81 7.68
C VAL A 132 -8.90 28.18 8.78
N ASP A 133 -9.98 27.41 8.93
CA ASP A 133 -10.99 27.52 9.97
C ASP A 133 -10.57 26.94 11.33
N LEU A 134 -9.48 26.17 11.38
CA LEU A 134 -9.02 25.55 12.62
C LEU A 134 -8.39 26.58 13.57
N PRO A 135 -8.65 26.49 14.90
CA PRO A 135 -8.00 27.37 15.88
C PRO A 135 -6.48 27.23 15.94
N SER A 136 -5.95 26.09 15.48
CA SER A 136 -4.51 25.79 15.42
C SER A 136 -3.87 26.18 14.09
N ALA A 137 -4.65 26.71 13.14
CA ALA A 137 -4.13 27.12 11.85
C ALA A 137 -3.19 28.32 11.99
N ASN A 138 -2.08 28.29 11.24
CA ASN A 138 -1.15 29.40 11.09
C ASN A 138 -0.99 29.75 9.60
N PRO A 139 -2.01 30.43 8.99
CA PRO A 139 -2.02 30.66 7.55
C PRO A 139 -0.84 31.47 7.02
N GLU A 140 -0.34 32.45 7.79
CA GLU A 140 0.78 33.31 7.36
C GLU A 140 2.06 32.49 7.20
N GLU A 141 2.46 31.76 8.25
CA GLU A 141 3.68 30.92 8.26
C GLU A 141 3.61 29.83 7.18
N VAL A 142 2.46 29.14 7.06
CA VAL A 142 2.33 28.04 6.08
C VAL A 142 2.25 28.58 4.64
N THR A 143 1.74 29.79 4.43
CA THR A 143 1.82 30.44 3.12
C THR A 143 3.28 30.71 2.75
N ASP A 144 4.08 31.22 3.68
CA ASP A 144 5.52 31.43 3.45
C ASP A 144 6.24 30.12 3.15
N ASP A 145 5.94 29.03 3.88
CA ASP A 145 6.47 27.69 3.59
C ASP A 145 6.13 27.21 2.15
N ILE A 146 4.89 27.45 1.67
CA ILE A 146 4.46 27.08 0.32
C ILE A 146 5.16 27.94 -0.74
N VAL A 147 5.29 29.23 -0.49
CA VAL A 147 6.00 30.18 -1.37
C VAL A 147 7.46 29.79 -1.51
N ASP A 148 8.12 29.44 -0.40
CA ASP A 148 9.51 28.97 -0.42
C ASP A 148 9.67 27.65 -1.21
N LEU A 149 8.68 26.75 -1.10
CA LEU A 149 8.71 25.46 -1.80
C LEU A 149 8.48 25.59 -3.32
N LEU A 150 7.50 26.42 -3.73
CA LEU A 150 7.08 26.53 -5.14
C LEU A 150 7.74 27.69 -5.89
N GLY A 151 8.28 28.68 -5.18
CA GLY A 151 8.78 29.91 -5.77
C GLY A 151 7.67 30.80 -6.38
N CYS A 152 6.43 30.67 -5.88
CA CYS A 152 5.26 31.42 -6.34
C CYS A 152 5.04 32.71 -5.53
N ASP A 153 4.15 33.61 -6.01
CA ASP A 153 3.77 34.78 -5.22
C ASP A 153 2.78 34.39 -4.09
N PRO A 154 2.84 35.02 -2.90
CA PRO A 154 1.92 34.74 -1.81
C PRO A 154 0.43 34.86 -2.18
N GLU A 155 0.09 35.75 -3.12
CA GLU A 155 -1.28 35.95 -3.60
C GLU A 155 -1.79 34.78 -4.44
N GLU A 156 -0.92 33.92 -4.92
CA GLU A 156 -1.28 32.71 -5.68
C GLU A 156 -1.73 31.56 -4.78
N VAL A 157 -1.41 31.59 -3.47
CA VAL A 157 -1.83 30.60 -2.49
C VAL A 157 -3.27 30.83 -2.09
N ILE A 158 -4.15 29.91 -2.44
CA ILE A 158 -5.59 30.04 -2.19
C ILE A 158 -5.92 29.53 -0.80
N HIS A 159 -6.39 30.41 0.06
CA HIS A 159 -6.88 30.04 1.39
C HIS A 159 -8.28 29.46 1.30
N ALA A 160 -8.48 28.24 1.81
CA ALA A 160 -9.73 27.52 1.74
C ALA A 160 -10.05 26.72 3.00
N SER A 161 -11.30 26.33 3.14
CA SER A 161 -11.78 25.36 4.10
C SER A 161 -12.79 24.43 3.43
N GLY A 162 -12.42 23.21 3.15
CA GLY A 162 -13.32 22.19 2.64
C GLY A 162 -14.52 21.97 3.57
N LYS A 163 -14.34 22.10 4.88
CA LYS A 163 -15.39 21.93 5.88
C LYS A 163 -16.45 23.05 5.82
N THR A 164 -16.04 24.30 5.77
CA THR A 164 -16.95 25.45 5.81
C THR A 164 -17.39 25.94 4.42
N GLY A 165 -16.65 25.59 3.37
CA GLY A 165 -16.85 26.08 2.00
C GLY A 165 -16.12 27.40 1.72
N PHE A 166 -15.42 27.96 2.71
CA PHE A 166 -14.67 29.19 2.51
C PHE A 166 -13.60 29.03 1.41
N GLY A 167 -13.52 29.98 0.50
CA GLY A 167 -12.49 30.03 -0.56
C GLY A 167 -12.63 29.02 -1.70
N VAL A 168 -13.64 28.13 -1.67
CA VAL A 168 -13.80 27.07 -2.70
C VAL A 168 -14.13 27.63 -4.08
N GLU A 169 -14.90 28.73 -4.16
CA GLU A 169 -15.17 29.42 -5.43
C GLU A 169 -13.87 29.99 -6.05
N ASN A 170 -12.92 30.46 -5.21
CA ASN A 170 -11.62 30.92 -5.70
C ASN A 170 -10.79 29.74 -6.23
N VAL A 171 -10.89 28.55 -5.65
CA VAL A 171 -10.26 27.34 -6.16
C VAL A 171 -10.84 26.98 -7.53
N LEU A 172 -12.16 26.99 -7.71
CA LEU A 172 -12.81 26.75 -9.02
C LEU A 172 -12.41 27.79 -10.07
N LYS A 173 -12.34 29.05 -9.67
CA LYS A 173 -11.84 30.13 -10.55
C LYS A 173 -10.42 29.87 -11.00
N ALA A 174 -9.52 29.54 -10.09
CA ALA A 174 -8.11 29.25 -10.40
C ALA A 174 -7.95 28.02 -11.32
N ILE A 175 -8.76 26.96 -11.11
CA ILE A 175 -8.79 25.79 -12.01
C ILE A 175 -9.11 26.23 -13.44
N ILE A 176 -10.08 27.10 -13.63
CA ILE A 176 -10.51 27.57 -14.96
C ILE A 176 -9.47 28.49 -15.61
N GLU A 177 -8.92 29.42 -14.84
CA GLU A 177 -8.02 30.46 -15.35
C GLU A 177 -6.58 29.98 -15.53
N ARG A 178 -6.08 29.10 -14.63
CA ARG A 178 -4.66 28.72 -14.61
C ARG A 178 -4.39 27.39 -15.30
N ILE A 179 -5.24 26.37 -15.11
CA ILE A 179 -5.00 25.05 -15.73
C ILE A 179 -5.22 25.18 -17.25
N PRO A 180 -4.25 24.80 -18.08
CA PRO A 180 -4.41 24.85 -19.52
C PRO A 180 -5.51 23.90 -20.01
N ALA A 181 -6.12 24.24 -21.14
CA ALA A 181 -7.02 23.31 -21.81
C ALA A 181 -6.22 22.13 -22.38
N PRO A 182 -6.79 20.91 -22.42
CA PRO A 182 -6.11 19.77 -23.02
C PRO A 182 -5.78 20.03 -24.48
N GLU A 183 -4.60 19.64 -24.90
CA GLU A 183 -4.16 19.64 -26.28
C GLU A 183 -4.53 18.32 -26.96
N GLY A 184 -4.69 18.32 -28.29
CA GLY A 184 -4.98 17.14 -29.09
C GLY A 184 -5.75 17.42 -30.36
N ASP A 185 -5.75 16.50 -31.31
CA ASP A 185 -6.49 16.57 -32.58
C ASP A 185 -7.53 15.45 -32.66
N VAL A 186 -8.82 15.82 -32.74
CA VAL A 186 -9.94 14.88 -32.85
C VAL A 186 -9.86 14.04 -34.15
N ASN A 187 -9.15 14.55 -35.19
CA ASN A 187 -9.02 13.88 -36.49
C ASN A 187 -7.76 13.00 -36.59
N ALA A 188 -6.86 13.04 -35.60
CA ALA A 188 -5.69 12.19 -35.55
C ALA A 188 -6.06 10.73 -35.23
N PRO A 189 -5.16 9.76 -35.41
CA PRO A 189 -5.35 8.40 -34.95
C PRO A 189 -5.61 8.36 -33.43
N LEU A 190 -6.53 7.49 -33.02
CA LEU A 190 -6.90 7.38 -31.60
C LEU A 190 -5.69 7.07 -30.74
N GLN A 191 -5.49 7.89 -29.71
CA GLN A 191 -4.54 7.68 -28.63
C GLN A 191 -5.23 7.99 -27.30
N ALA A 192 -5.43 6.97 -26.45
CA ALA A 192 -6.02 7.16 -25.14
C ALA A 192 -5.25 6.36 -24.09
N LEU A 193 -5.09 6.91 -22.90
CA LEU A 193 -4.41 6.31 -21.75
C LEU A 193 -5.42 5.67 -20.81
N ILE A 194 -5.20 4.43 -20.42
CA ILE A 194 -5.91 3.78 -19.32
C ILE A 194 -5.26 4.21 -18.01
N PHE A 195 -5.97 4.92 -17.16
CA PHE A 195 -5.44 5.31 -15.84
C PHE A 195 -6.01 4.50 -14.69
N ASP A 196 -7.19 3.83 -14.86
CA ASP A 196 -7.76 2.91 -13.86
C ASP A 196 -8.70 1.88 -14.51
N SER A 197 -9.06 0.84 -13.76
CA SER A 197 -10.05 -0.15 -14.17
C SER A 197 -10.79 -0.75 -12.97
N VAL A 198 -12.08 -1.07 -13.16
CA VAL A 198 -12.93 -1.68 -12.14
C VAL A 198 -13.64 -2.88 -12.71
N TYR A 199 -13.66 -3.98 -11.97
CA TYR A 199 -14.40 -5.17 -12.38
C TYR A 199 -15.86 -5.11 -11.92
N ASN A 200 -16.75 -5.30 -12.88
CA ASN A 200 -18.19 -5.42 -12.65
C ASN A 200 -18.62 -6.84 -13.01
N THR A 201 -19.30 -7.54 -12.09
CA THR A 201 -19.72 -8.93 -12.26
C THR A 201 -20.63 -9.15 -13.46
N PHE A 202 -21.39 -8.14 -13.89
CA PHE A 202 -22.34 -8.22 -15.00
C PHE A 202 -21.78 -7.72 -16.32
N ARG A 203 -20.91 -6.69 -16.27
CA ARG A 203 -20.41 -5.97 -17.46
C ARG A 203 -18.96 -6.30 -17.81
N GLY A 204 -18.26 -7.03 -16.95
CA GLY A 204 -16.83 -7.30 -17.08
C GLY A 204 -15.99 -6.13 -16.57
N ILE A 205 -14.79 -5.95 -17.13
CA ILE A 205 -13.89 -4.87 -16.75
C ILE A 205 -14.35 -3.57 -17.39
N GLU A 206 -14.61 -2.57 -16.56
CA GLU A 206 -14.87 -1.19 -16.92
C GLU A 206 -13.54 -0.45 -16.87
N THR A 207 -13.11 0.08 -17.99
CA THR A 207 -11.81 0.75 -18.12
C THR A 207 -12.00 2.25 -18.11
N TYR A 208 -11.26 2.97 -17.27
CA TYR A 208 -11.27 4.42 -17.20
C TYR A 208 -10.08 4.97 -17.96
N PHE A 209 -10.36 5.91 -18.86
CA PHE A 209 -9.36 6.39 -19.80
C PHE A 209 -9.47 7.90 -20.06
N ARG A 210 -8.37 8.46 -20.52
CA ARG A 210 -8.32 9.79 -21.10
C ARG A 210 -7.93 9.73 -22.58
N VAL A 211 -8.64 10.45 -23.43
CA VAL A 211 -8.31 10.58 -24.86
C VAL A 211 -7.37 11.76 -25.06
N PHE A 212 -6.17 11.51 -25.59
CA PHE A 212 -5.23 12.53 -26.02
C PHE A 212 -5.54 12.97 -27.45
N ASP A 213 -5.62 12.01 -28.40
CA ASP A 213 -5.91 12.25 -29.80
C ASP A 213 -7.04 11.36 -30.31
N GLY A 214 -7.73 11.82 -31.35
CA GLY A 214 -8.80 11.05 -31.98
C GLY A 214 -10.11 11.02 -31.22
N GLU A 215 -10.88 9.99 -31.46
CA GLU A 215 -12.14 9.70 -30.75
C GLU A 215 -12.37 8.19 -30.62
N ILE A 216 -13.04 7.77 -29.56
CA ILE A 216 -13.58 6.42 -29.39
C ILE A 216 -15.09 6.45 -29.60
N LYS A 217 -15.62 5.60 -30.49
CA LYS A 217 -17.05 5.47 -30.77
C LYS A 217 -17.59 4.16 -30.23
N LYS A 218 -18.85 4.17 -29.81
CA LYS A 218 -19.57 2.94 -29.50
C LYS A 218 -19.58 2.01 -30.73
N GLY A 219 -19.22 0.73 -30.51
CA GLY A 219 -19.13 -0.30 -31.54
C GLY A 219 -17.83 -0.29 -32.37
N GLN A 220 -16.91 0.65 -32.12
CA GLN A 220 -15.60 0.70 -32.77
C GLN A 220 -14.71 -0.46 -32.33
N LYS A 221 -13.96 -1.03 -33.27
CA LYS A 221 -12.93 -2.02 -32.94
C LYS A 221 -11.66 -1.28 -32.52
N ILE A 222 -11.21 -1.54 -31.32
CA ILE A 222 -10.05 -0.90 -30.68
C ILE A 222 -8.99 -1.95 -30.35
N LYS A 223 -7.76 -1.49 -30.13
CA LYS A 223 -6.63 -2.32 -29.74
C LYS A 223 -5.98 -1.77 -28.48
N PHE A 224 -5.66 -2.63 -27.53
CA PHE A 224 -4.81 -2.38 -26.37
C PHE A 224 -3.37 -2.70 -26.75
N VAL A 225 -2.50 -1.71 -26.70
CA VAL A 225 -1.16 -1.81 -27.30
C VAL A 225 -0.25 -2.74 -26.49
N ALA A 226 -0.19 -2.59 -25.16
CA ALA A 226 0.71 -3.37 -24.31
C ALA A 226 0.33 -4.86 -24.21
N THR A 227 -0.96 -5.18 -24.32
CA THR A 227 -1.44 -6.57 -24.29
C THR A 227 -1.60 -7.19 -25.66
N ASP A 228 -1.47 -6.39 -26.74
CA ASP A 228 -1.67 -6.78 -28.14
C ASP A 228 -3.03 -7.45 -28.39
N LYS A 229 -4.07 -6.97 -27.69
CA LYS A 229 -5.44 -7.49 -27.75
C LYS A 229 -6.37 -6.49 -28.40
N ASP A 230 -7.34 -7.00 -29.15
CA ASP A 230 -8.37 -6.20 -29.82
C ASP A 230 -9.78 -6.56 -29.32
N TYR A 231 -10.61 -5.53 -29.16
CA TYR A 231 -11.96 -5.62 -28.63
C TYR A 231 -12.90 -4.67 -29.34
N PHE A 232 -14.20 -4.85 -29.13
CA PHE A 232 -15.20 -3.86 -29.52
C PHE A 232 -15.56 -2.97 -28.33
N ALA A 233 -15.68 -1.68 -28.56
CA ALA A 233 -16.16 -0.70 -27.59
C ALA A 233 -17.70 -0.84 -27.45
N ASP A 234 -18.17 -1.79 -26.65
CA ASP A 234 -19.59 -2.06 -26.50
C ASP A 234 -20.34 -0.84 -25.96
N GLU A 235 -19.74 -0.14 -25.02
CA GLU A 235 -20.23 1.10 -24.47
C GLU A 235 -19.09 2.05 -24.15
N VAL A 236 -19.30 3.33 -24.43
CA VAL A 236 -18.41 4.44 -24.03
C VAL A 236 -19.21 5.56 -23.41
N GLY A 237 -18.63 6.32 -22.53
CA GLY A 237 -19.31 7.45 -21.89
C GLY A 237 -18.42 8.23 -20.95
N THR A 238 -19.03 9.12 -20.18
CA THR A 238 -18.35 9.95 -19.17
C THR A 238 -18.78 9.57 -17.76
N LEU A 239 -17.90 9.85 -16.82
CA LEU A 239 -18.07 9.55 -15.40
C LEU A 239 -18.63 10.80 -14.70
N LYS A 240 -19.92 10.80 -14.40
CA LYS A 240 -20.53 11.69 -13.41
C LYS A 240 -20.67 10.91 -12.10
N LEU A 241 -21.57 11.28 -11.21
CA LEU A 241 -21.90 10.42 -10.05
C LEU A 241 -22.29 8.99 -10.49
N THR A 242 -22.91 8.90 -11.65
CA THR A 242 -23.20 7.65 -12.34
C THR A 242 -22.61 7.71 -13.75
N GLN A 243 -22.36 6.56 -14.34
CA GLN A 243 -21.91 6.46 -15.72
C GLN A 243 -22.98 7.00 -16.68
N VAL A 244 -22.57 7.89 -17.58
CA VAL A 244 -23.45 8.47 -18.60
C VAL A 244 -22.97 8.03 -19.97
N ALA A 245 -23.70 7.09 -20.58
CA ALA A 245 -23.37 6.57 -21.91
C ALA A 245 -23.42 7.67 -22.98
N LYS A 246 -22.43 7.67 -23.87
CA LYS A 246 -22.33 8.58 -25.02
C LYS A 246 -22.14 7.77 -26.31
N THR A 247 -22.34 8.44 -27.45
CA THR A 247 -22.04 7.85 -28.77
C THR A 247 -20.57 7.86 -29.09
N SER A 248 -19.83 8.83 -28.56
CA SER A 248 -18.37 8.96 -28.67
C SER A 248 -17.77 9.77 -27.53
N VAL A 249 -16.48 9.52 -27.27
CA VAL A 249 -15.62 10.29 -26.34
C VAL A 249 -14.43 10.77 -27.17
N LYS A 250 -14.08 12.04 -27.06
CA LYS A 250 -13.15 12.73 -27.98
C LYS A 250 -11.88 13.18 -27.28
N ALA A 251 -10.89 13.59 -28.07
CA ALA A 251 -9.66 14.21 -27.57
C ALA A 251 -9.94 15.27 -26.50
N GLY A 252 -9.24 15.19 -25.38
CA GLY A 252 -9.40 16.02 -24.20
C GLY A 252 -10.40 15.48 -23.15
N ASP A 253 -11.31 14.57 -23.51
CA ASP A 253 -12.29 14.01 -22.59
C ASP A 253 -11.69 12.89 -21.71
N VAL A 254 -12.21 12.80 -20.49
CA VAL A 254 -12.07 11.64 -19.58
C VAL A 254 -13.35 10.83 -19.64
N GLY A 255 -13.21 9.50 -19.73
CA GLY A 255 -14.37 8.64 -19.88
C GLY A 255 -14.17 7.22 -19.42
N TYR A 256 -15.21 6.41 -19.62
CA TYR A 256 -15.18 4.97 -19.39
C TYR A 256 -15.49 4.19 -20.66
N LEU A 257 -14.98 2.95 -20.69
CA LEU A 257 -15.12 2.01 -21.76
C LEU A 257 -15.49 0.64 -21.22
N ILE A 258 -16.46 -0.03 -21.87
CA ILE A 258 -16.83 -1.40 -21.59
C ILE A 258 -16.62 -2.22 -22.86
N THR A 259 -15.89 -3.32 -22.71
CA THR A 259 -15.51 -4.22 -23.80
C THR A 259 -15.89 -5.67 -23.53
N GLY A 260 -16.57 -5.95 -22.41
CA GLY A 260 -16.93 -7.30 -21.99
C GLY A 260 -15.76 -8.20 -21.57
N ILE A 261 -14.57 -7.65 -21.34
CA ILE A 261 -13.38 -8.38 -20.87
C ILE A 261 -13.64 -8.89 -19.45
N LYS A 262 -13.29 -10.16 -19.20
CA LYS A 262 -13.50 -10.82 -17.91
C LYS A 262 -12.18 -11.17 -17.19
N THR A 263 -11.06 -11.00 -17.85
CA THR A 263 -9.73 -11.39 -17.35
C THR A 263 -8.87 -10.15 -17.09
N ALA A 264 -8.49 -9.90 -15.83
CA ALA A 264 -7.70 -8.73 -15.46
C ALA A 264 -6.37 -8.60 -16.23
N LYS A 265 -5.74 -9.71 -16.57
CA LYS A 265 -4.47 -9.73 -17.32
C LYS A 265 -4.56 -9.13 -18.73
N GLU A 266 -5.76 -8.96 -19.25
CA GLU A 266 -5.99 -8.41 -20.60
C GLU A 266 -6.16 -6.89 -20.61
N VAL A 267 -6.35 -6.27 -19.44
CA VAL A 267 -6.40 -4.81 -19.25
C VAL A 267 -5.31 -4.40 -18.29
N LYS A 268 -4.37 -3.63 -18.78
CA LYS A 268 -3.29 -3.10 -17.93
C LYS A 268 -3.47 -1.60 -17.75
N VAL A 269 -3.45 -1.14 -16.51
CA VAL A 269 -3.43 0.29 -16.20
C VAL A 269 -2.12 0.89 -16.72
N GLY A 270 -2.20 2.03 -17.40
CA GLY A 270 -1.09 2.66 -18.12
C GLY A 270 -0.96 2.22 -19.58
N ASP A 271 -1.78 1.28 -20.07
CA ASP A 271 -1.78 0.89 -21.48
C ASP A 271 -2.40 1.97 -22.37
N THR A 272 -2.02 1.96 -23.64
CA THR A 272 -2.55 2.84 -24.67
C THR A 272 -3.65 2.13 -25.45
N ILE A 273 -4.81 2.78 -25.57
CA ILE A 273 -5.90 2.37 -26.48
C ILE A 273 -5.74 3.07 -27.82
N THR A 274 -5.82 2.29 -28.90
CA THR A 274 -5.79 2.83 -30.28
C THR A 274 -6.88 2.23 -31.16
N ASP A 275 -7.13 2.84 -32.32
CA ASP A 275 -8.03 2.28 -33.34
C ASP A 275 -7.38 1.06 -34.00
N PHE A 276 -8.14 -0.03 -34.16
CA PHE A 276 -7.64 -1.24 -34.80
C PHE A 276 -7.32 -1.02 -36.28
N ALA A 277 -8.15 -0.24 -36.99
CA ALA A 277 -8.00 0.00 -38.43
C ALA A 277 -6.94 1.07 -38.75
N ASN A 278 -6.74 2.04 -37.84
CA ASN A 278 -5.77 3.13 -38.00
C ASN A 278 -5.01 3.34 -36.67
N PRO A 279 -4.09 2.41 -36.33
CA PRO A 279 -3.39 2.47 -35.05
C PRO A 279 -2.43 3.66 -34.97
N THR A 280 -2.35 4.28 -33.81
CA THR A 280 -1.34 5.31 -33.53
C THR A 280 0.06 4.71 -33.49
N THR A 281 1.05 5.47 -33.93
CA THR A 281 2.47 5.13 -33.75
C THR A 281 3.02 5.67 -32.44
N ASN A 282 2.32 6.62 -31.82
CA ASN A 282 2.71 7.25 -30.56
C ASN A 282 2.05 6.49 -29.41
N ILE A 283 2.84 5.83 -28.60
CA ILE A 283 2.39 5.17 -27.38
C ILE A 283 2.56 6.18 -26.23
N VAL A 284 1.56 6.27 -25.35
CA VAL A 284 1.70 7.10 -24.14
C VAL A 284 2.80 6.50 -23.26
N GLU A 285 3.81 7.32 -22.97
CA GLU A 285 4.94 6.89 -22.13
C GLU A 285 4.49 6.64 -20.68
N GLY A 286 5.26 5.82 -19.96
CA GLY A 286 5.04 5.59 -18.53
C GLY A 286 4.32 4.27 -18.19
N PHE A 287 4.14 3.36 -19.16
CA PHE A 287 3.71 2.01 -18.82
C PHE A 287 4.88 1.22 -18.19
N GLU A 288 4.73 0.89 -16.91
CA GLU A 288 5.64 -0.01 -16.19
C GLU A 288 4.82 -1.08 -15.47
N ASP A 289 5.29 -2.33 -15.50
CA ASP A 289 4.71 -3.38 -14.67
C ASP A 289 5.06 -3.11 -13.20
N VAL A 290 4.04 -3.05 -12.35
CA VAL A 290 4.21 -2.84 -10.92
C VAL A 290 4.88 -4.05 -10.29
N LYS A 291 6.01 -3.84 -9.62
CA LYS A 291 6.71 -4.89 -8.90
C LYS A 291 6.33 -4.86 -7.42
N PRO A 292 5.85 -5.99 -6.87
CA PRO A 292 5.61 -6.09 -5.44
C PRO A 292 6.88 -5.86 -4.64
N MET A 293 6.75 -5.16 -3.52
CA MET A 293 7.86 -4.87 -2.62
C MET A 293 7.82 -5.69 -1.34
N VAL A 294 6.61 -6.08 -0.90
CA VAL A 294 6.36 -6.85 0.31
C VAL A 294 5.68 -8.16 -0.05
N PHE A 295 6.14 -9.26 0.53
CA PHE A 295 5.61 -10.59 0.30
C PHE A 295 5.14 -11.23 1.61
N ALA A 296 3.95 -11.84 1.59
CA ALA A 296 3.44 -12.64 2.70
C ALA A 296 2.66 -13.85 2.19
N GLY A 297 2.63 -14.92 2.97
CA GLY A 297 1.73 -16.04 2.72
C GLY A 297 0.34 -15.73 3.29
N ILE A 298 -0.70 -15.99 2.53
CA ILE A 298 -2.10 -15.93 2.97
C ILE A 298 -2.67 -17.34 2.96
N TYR A 299 -3.17 -17.79 4.10
CA TYR A 299 -3.71 -19.13 4.30
C TYR A 299 -5.12 -19.04 4.89
N PRO A 300 -6.07 -19.90 4.48
CA PRO A 300 -7.37 -19.96 5.12
C PRO A 300 -7.22 -20.53 6.53
N VAL A 301 -8.10 -20.13 7.45
CA VAL A 301 -8.14 -20.69 8.81
C VAL A 301 -8.53 -22.17 8.77
N ASP A 302 -9.52 -22.51 7.94
CA ASP A 302 -9.89 -23.89 7.65
C ASP A 302 -9.30 -24.31 6.30
N THR A 303 -8.60 -25.44 6.29
CA THR A 303 -7.95 -25.94 5.08
C THR A 303 -8.94 -26.36 3.97
N GLU A 304 -10.21 -26.59 4.32
CA GLU A 304 -11.27 -26.89 3.37
C GLU A 304 -11.65 -25.67 2.51
N ASP A 305 -11.40 -24.44 3.01
CA ASP A 305 -11.74 -23.17 2.36
C ASP A 305 -10.70 -22.73 1.30
N TYR A 306 -9.70 -23.56 0.99
CA TYR A 306 -8.65 -23.19 0.03
C TYR A 306 -9.17 -22.76 -1.35
N GLU A 307 -10.15 -23.49 -1.91
CA GLU A 307 -10.71 -23.15 -3.22
C GLU A 307 -11.56 -21.87 -3.16
N GLU A 308 -12.22 -21.60 -2.04
CA GLU A 308 -12.97 -20.37 -1.84
C GLU A 308 -12.03 -19.16 -1.69
N LEU A 309 -10.92 -19.33 -0.95
CA LEU A 309 -9.85 -18.33 -0.88
C LEU A 309 -9.28 -18.03 -2.27
N ARG A 310 -9.01 -19.06 -3.07
CA ARG A 310 -8.53 -18.89 -4.45
C ARG A 310 -9.48 -18.03 -5.28
N ASN A 311 -10.77 -18.37 -5.28
CA ASN A 311 -11.79 -17.62 -6.00
C ASN A 311 -11.89 -16.16 -5.53
N SER A 312 -11.74 -15.93 -4.22
CA SER A 312 -11.75 -14.59 -3.62
C SER A 312 -10.53 -13.78 -4.03
N MET A 313 -9.34 -14.40 -4.03
CA MET A 313 -8.10 -13.77 -4.50
C MET A 313 -8.16 -13.42 -5.99
N GLU A 314 -8.69 -14.31 -6.83
CA GLU A 314 -8.90 -14.06 -8.27
C GLU A 314 -9.85 -12.86 -8.50
N LYS A 315 -10.94 -12.77 -7.73
CA LYS A 315 -11.87 -11.62 -7.80
C LYS A 315 -11.23 -10.32 -7.31
N LEU A 316 -10.44 -10.36 -6.23
CA LEU A 316 -9.70 -9.19 -5.76
C LEU A 316 -8.70 -8.70 -6.82
N GLN A 317 -7.96 -9.61 -7.45
CA GLN A 317 -7.01 -9.28 -8.52
C GLN A 317 -7.67 -8.60 -9.74
N LEU A 318 -8.96 -8.87 -10.00
CA LEU A 318 -9.71 -8.18 -11.04
C LEU A 318 -9.89 -6.69 -10.74
N ASN A 319 -9.97 -6.34 -9.45
CA ASN A 319 -10.13 -4.97 -8.98
C ASN A 319 -8.82 -4.31 -8.57
N ASP A 320 -7.76 -5.09 -8.41
CA ASP A 320 -6.46 -4.64 -7.95
C ASP A 320 -5.35 -5.35 -8.74
N ALA A 321 -4.95 -4.73 -9.84
CA ALA A 321 -3.95 -5.27 -10.76
C ALA A 321 -2.55 -5.38 -10.13
N SER A 322 -2.30 -4.69 -9.01
CA SER A 322 -1.03 -4.74 -8.28
C SER A 322 -0.88 -5.99 -7.41
N LEU A 323 -2.00 -6.65 -7.07
CA LEU A 323 -1.99 -7.88 -6.30
C LEU A 323 -1.47 -9.05 -7.14
N VAL A 324 -0.34 -9.59 -6.75
CA VAL A 324 0.26 -10.79 -7.35
C VAL A 324 0.18 -11.93 -6.36
N PHE A 325 -0.25 -13.12 -6.81
CA PHE A 325 -0.26 -14.30 -5.95
C PHE A 325 0.05 -15.57 -6.71
N ALA A 326 0.67 -16.52 -6.01
CA ALA A 326 0.99 -17.87 -6.51
C ALA A 326 0.66 -18.91 -5.43
N PRO A 327 0.22 -20.12 -5.83
CA PRO A 327 0.00 -21.21 -4.88
C PRO A 327 1.25 -21.50 -4.04
N GLU A 328 1.07 -21.66 -2.72
CA GLU A 328 2.11 -22.01 -1.77
C GLU A 328 1.58 -23.08 -0.82
N SER A 329 2.48 -23.87 -0.25
CA SER A 329 2.16 -24.84 0.80
C SER A 329 3.08 -24.67 1.99
N SER A 330 2.50 -24.65 3.19
CA SER A 330 3.22 -24.60 4.46
C SER A 330 3.02 -25.91 5.21
N ALA A 331 4.09 -26.44 5.80
CA ALA A 331 4.00 -27.64 6.62
C ALA A 331 3.13 -27.39 7.88
N ALA A 332 3.04 -26.14 8.33
CA ALA A 332 2.26 -25.75 9.52
C ALA A 332 0.82 -25.34 9.20
N LEU A 333 0.58 -24.68 8.05
CA LEU A 333 -0.69 -24.04 7.70
C LEU A 333 -1.45 -24.71 6.55
N GLY A 334 -0.83 -25.69 5.86
CA GLY A 334 -1.43 -26.37 4.71
C GLY A 334 -1.29 -25.58 3.40
N PHE A 335 -2.31 -25.61 2.57
CA PHE A 335 -2.31 -24.91 1.28
C PHE A 335 -2.79 -23.46 1.43
N GLY A 336 -2.13 -22.56 0.72
CA GLY A 336 -2.42 -21.14 0.68
C GLY A 336 -1.80 -20.48 -0.54
N PHE A 337 -1.56 -19.18 -0.44
CA PHE A 337 -0.98 -18.39 -1.52
C PHE A 337 0.16 -17.52 -1.02
N ARG A 338 1.26 -17.49 -1.75
CA ARG A 338 2.29 -16.46 -1.62
C ARG A 338 1.84 -15.23 -2.36
N CYS A 339 1.63 -14.14 -1.64
CA CYS A 339 1.13 -12.89 -2.19
C CYS A 339 2.22 -11.83 -2.19
N GLY A 340 2.25 -11.02 -3.24
CA GLY A 340 3.08 -9.84 -3.35
C GLY A 340 2.21 -8.58 -3.28
N PHE A 341 2.66 -7.59 -2.49
CA PHE A 341 1.97 -6.34 -2.19
C PHE A 341 2.86 -5.15 -2.47
N LEU A 342 2.27 -3.98 -2.72
CA LEU A 342 3.00 -2.72 -2.90
C LEU A 342 3.70 -2.28 -1.60
N GLY A 343 3.05 -2.50 -0.46
CA GLY A 343 3.55 -2.17 0.87
C GLY A 343 2.70 -2.81 1.96
N MET A 344 2.92 -2.39 3.21
CA MET A 344 2.20 -2.93 4.37
C MET A 344 0.73 -2.53 4.39
N LEU A 345 0.43 -1.27 4.08
CA LEU A 345 -0.96 -0.80 4.04
C LEU A 345 -1.75 -1.55 2.97
N HIS A 346 -1.16 -1.80 1.81
CA HIS A 346 -1.79 -2.59 0.76
C HIS A 346 -2.10 -4.02 1.24
N MET A 347 -1.16 -4.67 1.95
CA MET A 347 -1.39 -6.01 2.54
C MET A 347 -2.55 -6.01 3.53
N GLU A 348 -2.62 -5.02 4.44
CA GLU A 348 -3.70 -4.89 5.40
C GLU A 348 -5.06 -4.67 4.73
N ILE A 349 -5.10 -3.84 3.69
CA ILE A 349 -6.31 -3.58 2.91
C ILE A 349 -6.80 -4.87 2.24
N ILE A 350 -5.92 -5.63 1.60
CA ILE A 350 -6.29 -6.91 0.98
C ILE A 350 -6.82 -7.91 2.02
N GLN A 351 -6.20 -7.97 3.20
CA GLN A 351 -6.67 -8.83 4.29
C GLN A 351 -8.07 -8.42 4.77
N GLU A 352 -8.31 -7.14 5.02
CA GLU A 352 -9.63 -6.65 5.43
C GLU A 352 -10.70 -6.82 4.34
N ARG A 353 -10.34 -6.67 3.07
CA ARG A 353 -11.25 -6.91 1.95
C ARG A 353 -11.64 -8.39 1.83
N LEU A 354 -10.69 -9.32 2.05
CA LEU A 354 -11.00 -10.75 2.12
C LEU A 354 -12.01 -11.05 3.22
N GLU A 355 -11.85 -10.45 4.39
CA GLU A 355 -12.77 -10.65 5.51
C GLU A 355 -14.13 -10.01 5.27
N ARG A 356 -14.20 -8.75 4.79
CA ARG A 356 -15.45 -7.99 4.67
C ARG A 356 -16.25 -8.29 3.41
N GLU A 357 -15.58 -8.43 2.25
CA GLU A 357 -16.24 -8.61 0.96
C GLU A 357 -16.54 -10.08 0.66
N PHE A 358 -15.73 -11.01 1.22
CA PHE A 358 -15.80 -12.44 0.91
C PHE A 358 -16.06 -13.33 2.13
N ASP A 359 -16.22 -12.75 3.33
CA ASP A 359 -16.39 -13.49 4.62
C ASP A 359 -15.28 -14.52 4.86
N MET A 360 -14.07 -14.22 4.39
CA MET A 360 -12.92 -15.12 4.41
C MET A 360 -11.92 -14.71 5.47
N THR A 361 -11.90 -15.39 6.60
CA THR A 361 -10.88 -15.20 7.65
C THR A 361 -9.59 -15.90 7.24
N VAL A 362 -8.49 -15.15 7.22
CA VAL A 362 -7.19 -15.64 6.77
C VAL A 362 -6.08 -15.48 7.80
N ILE A 363 -5.07 -16.34 7.72
CA ILE A 363 -3.82 -16.25 8.46
C ILE A 363 -2.76 -15.68 7.52
N THR A 364 -2.17 -14.56 7.91
CA THR A 364 -1.04 -13.94 7.20
C THR A 364 0.26 -14.33 7.87
N THR A 365 1.24 -14.78 7.09
CA THR A 365 2.60 -15.04 7.60
C THR A 365 3.35 -13.74 7.82
N VAL A 366 4.52 -13.83 8.45
CA VAL A 366 5.43 -12.68 8.62
C VAL A 366 5.75 -12.09 7.25
N PRO A 367 5.43 -10.79 6.99
CA PRO A 367 5.81 -10.16 5.73
C PRO A 367 7.32 -10.08 5.60
N ASN A 368 7.80 -10.19 4.39
CA ASN A 368 9.21 -10.03 4.03
C ASN A 368 9.33 -9.34 2.68
N VAL A 369 10.53 -8.87 2.38
CA VAL A 369 10.87 -8.27 1.08
C VAL A 369 11.42 -9.35 0.13
N SER A 370 11.56 -9.03 -1.15
CA SER A 370 12.28 -9.89 -2.09
C SER A 370 13.78 -9.72 -1.91
N TYR A 371 14.50 -10.83 -1.79
CA TYR A 371 15.95 -10.87 -1.67
C TYR A 371 16.58 -11.51 -2.91
N HIS A 372 17.80 -11.15 -3.22
CA HIS A 372 18.60 -11.82 -4.23
C HIS A 372 19.71 -12.65 -3.56
N ALA A 373 19.65 -13.97 -3.71
CA ALA A 373 20.72 -14.87 -3.25
C ALA A 373 21.57 -15.32 -4.43
N TYR A 374 22.88 -15.35 -4.23
CA TYR A 374 23.85 -15.83 -5.20
C TYR A 374 24.54 -17.07 -4.64
N THR A 375 24.62 -18.12 -5.43
CA THR A 375 25.24 -19.37 -4.99
C THR A 375 26.70 -19.46 -5.39
N ASN A 376 27.50 -20.28 -4.66
CA ASN A 376 28.92 -20.52 -5.00
C ASN A 376 29.07 -21.16 -6.38
N LYS A 377 28.07 -21.87 -6.90
CA LYS A 377 28.08 -22.48 -8.23
C LYS A 377 27.84 -21.48 -9.36
N ASN A 378 26.97 -20.48 -9.10
CA ASN A 378 26.57 -19.46 -10.06
C ASN A 378 26.62 -18.06 -9.38
N PRO A 379 27.83 -17.49 -9.20
CA PRO A 379 28.01 -16.25 -8.43
C PRO A 379 27.46 -15.00 -9.12
N ASP A 380 27.18 -15.07 -10.42
CA ASP A 380 26.70 -13.94 -11.24
C ASP A 380 25.20 -14.01 -11.57
N VAL A 381 24.52 -15.11 -11.20
CA VAL A 381 23.09 -15.29 -11.43
C VAL A 381 22.35 -15.17 -10.12
N ALA A 382 21.50 -14.12 -10.02
CA ALA A 382 20.65 -13.93 -8.87
C ALA A 382 19.53 -14.99 -8.84
N PHE A 383 19.32 -15.57 -7.67
CA PHE A 383 18.16 -16.38 -7.35
C PHE A 383 17.24 -15.52 -6.46
N GLU A 384 16.05 -15.26 -6.91
CA GLU A 384 15.06 -14.45 -6.17
C GLU A 384 14.47 -15.26 -5.02
N VAL A 385 14.51 -14.70 -3.80
CA VAL A 385 14.03 -15.32 -2.57
C VAL A 385 12.89 -14.47 -2.00
N ASN A 386 11.68 -14.87 -2.27
CA ASN A 386 10.46 -14.22 -1.78
C ASN A 386 9.90 -14.90 -0.51
N ASN A 387 10.31 -16.14 -0.25
CA ASN A 387 10.02 -16.87 0.97
C ASN A 387 11.34 -17.20 1.69
N PRO A 388 11.49 -16.88 3.00
CA PRO A 388 12.69 -17.23 3.77
C PRO A 388 13.07 -18.71 3.71
N SER A 389 12.09 -19.60 3.55
CA SER A 389 12.31 -21.05 3.46
C SER A 389 13.02 -21.47 2.18
N ASP A 390 12.96 -20.65 1.12
CA ASP A 390 13.60 -20.92 -0.17
C ASP A 390 15.10 -20.55 -0.19
N LEU A 391 15.58 -19.87 0.87
CA LEU A 391 17.00 -19.53 0.95
C LEU A 391 17.85 -20.82 0.98
N PRO A 392 18.80 -21.00 0.04
CA PRO A 392 19.67 -22.17 0.02
C PRO A 392 20.50 -22.31 1.31
N GLU A 393 21.02 -23.50 1.55
CA GLU A 393 21.90 -23.78 2.69
C GLU A 393 23.04 -22.76 2.80
N PRO A 394 23.36 -22.22 4.00
CA PRO A 394 24.36 -21.17 4.20
C PRO A 394 25.74 -21.48 3.59
N THR A 395 26.10 -22.77 3.51
CA THR A 395 27.36 -23.24 2.91
C THR A 395 27.40 -23.11 1.40
N THR A 396 26.24 -23.00 0.73
CA THR A 396 26.11 -22.88 -0.71
C THR A 396 25.91 -21.46 -1.19
N VAL A 397 25.55 -20.55 -0.29
CA VAL A 397 25.31 -19.13 -0.57
C VAL A 397 26.65 -18.39 -0.59
N ASN A 398 26.88 -17.62 -1.65
CA ASN A 398 28.03 -16.71 -1.79
C ASN A 398 27.75 -15.36 -1.12
N ARG A 399 26.66 -14.71 -1.54
CA ARG A 399 26.17 -13.43 -0.99
C ARG A 399 24.67 -13.36 -1.09
N VAL A 400 24.09 -12.51 -0.24
CA VAL A 400 22.67 -12.14 -0.29
C VAL A 400 22.58 -10.63 -0.40
N GLU A 401 21.70 -10.18 -1.28
CA GLU A 401 21.39 -8.76 -1.46
C GLU A 401 19.95 -8.50 -1.00
N GLU A 402 19.75 -7.37 -0.35
CA GLU A 402 18.43 -6.89 0.09
C GLU A 402 18.08 -5.56 -0.59
N PRO A 403 16.78 -5.25 -0.79
CA PRO A 403 16.37 -3.98 -1.35
C PRO A 403 16.61 -2.84 -0.37
N PHE A 404 17.19 -1.76 -0.89
CA PHE A 404 17.40 -0.50 -0.19
C PHE A 404 16.49 0.59 -0.71
N ILE A 405 16.17 1.52 0.15
CA ILE A 405 15.36 2.68 -0.14
C ILE A 405 16.08 3.98 0.22
N LYS A 406 15.73 5.04 -0.48
CA LYS A 406 15.94 6.42 -0.06
C LYS A 406 14.73 6.85 0.76
N ALA A 407 14.90 7.00 2.04
CA ALA A 407 13.87 7.43 2.98
C ALA A 407 13.97 8.94 3.17
N THR A 408 12.88 9.66 2.92
CA THR A 408 12.76 11.11 3.14
C THR A 408 11.85 11.34 4.35
N ILE A 409 12.37 11.98 5.38
CA ILE A 409 11.66 12.27 6.63
C ILE A 409 11.67 13.76 6.87
N ILE A 410 10.48 14.36 7.00
CA ILE A 410 10.35 15.76 7.40
C ILE A 410 9.82 15.79 8.82
N THR A 411 10.53 16.53 9.69
CA THR A 411 10.17 16.65 11.11
C THR A 411 10.51 18.04 11.66
N LYS A 412 10.00 18.35 12.85
CA LYS A 412 10.44 19.57 13.57
C LYS A 412 11.86 19.41 14.09
N SER A 413 12.60 20.52 14.16
CA SER A 413 14.00 20.58 14.62
C SER A 413 14.21 19.93 16.00
N ASP A 414 13.24 20.01 16.90
CA ASP A 414 13.28 19.42 18.24
C ASP A 414 13.35 17.88 18.24
N PHE A 415 12.85 17.24 17.21
CA PHE A 415 12.78 15.77 17.11
C PHE A 415 13.86 15.16 16.24
N VAL A 416 14.71 15.96 15.59
CA VAL A 416 15.78 15.47 14.68
C VAL A 416 16.64 14.40 15.35
N GLY A 417 17.10 14.63 16.59
CA GLY A 417 17.95 13.68 17.31
C GLY A 417 17.27 12.33 17.56
N ASN A 418 15.97 12.33 17.91
CA ASN A 418 15.21 11.12 18.16
C ASN A 418 14.97 10.34 16.86
N VAL A 419 14.63 11.04 15.78
CA VAL A 419 14.41 10.45 14.45
C VAL A 419 15.72 9.87 13.91
N MET A 420 16.83 10.60 14.02
CA MET A 420 18.15 10.07 13.61
C MET A 420 18.52 8.81 14.38
N SER A 421 18.29 8.77 15.69
CA SER A 421 18.57 7.60 16.52
C SER A 421 17.75 6.39 16.07
N LEU A 422 16.46 6.58 15.76
CA LEU A 422 15.59 5.54 15.23
C LEU A 422 16.10 5.01 13.87
N CYS A 423 16.44 5.91 12.94
CA CYS A 423 16.93 5.51 11.63
C CYS A 423 18.26 4.73 11.71
N ILE A 424 19.17 5.14 12.58
CA ILE A 424 20.45 4.44 12.80
C ILE A 424 20.21 3.06 13.43
N GLU A 425 19.29 2.93 14.38
CA GLU A 425 18.88 1.63 14.95
C GLU A 425 18.37 0.68 13.85
N LYS A 426 17.65 1.23 12.87
CA LYS A 426 17.12 0.53 11.70
C LYS A 426 18.13 0.44 10.53
N ARG A 427 19.41 0.45 10.82
CA ARG A 427 20.53 0.35 9.85
C ARG A 427 20.55 1.46 8.78
N GLY A 428 19.89 2.58 9.04
CA GLY A 428 19.86 3.73 8.13
C GLY A 428 21.18 4.48 8.14
N MET A 429 21.62 4.90 6.96
CA MET A 429 22.75 5.80 6.76
C MET A 429 22.25 7.16 6.30
N ILE A 430 22.61 8.20 7.02
CA ILE A 430 22.22 9.56 6.64
C ILE A 430 22.95 9.98 5.36
N ILE A 431 22.20 10.49 4.39
CA ILE A 431 22.72 11.03 3.14
C ILE A 431 22.78 12.56 3.23
N ASN A 432 21.69 13.17 3.67
CA ASN A 432 21.55 14.61 3.71
C ASN A 432 20.65 15.07 4.86
N GLN A 433 20.87 16.30 5.31
CA GLN A 433 20.02 17.01 6.25
C GLN A 433 19.87 18.45 5.76
N THR A 434 18.65 18.87 5.48
CA THR A 434 18.33 20.20 4.96
C THR A 434 17.30 20.88 5.86
N TYR A 435 17.52 22.11 6.22
CA TYR A 435 16.51 22.92 6.90
C TYR A 435 15.61 23.54 5.83
N LEU A 436 14.37 23.09 5.79
CA LEU A 436 13.34 23.63 4.89
C LEU A 436 12.88 25.00 5.40
N THR A 437 12.69 25.09 6.72
CA THR A 437 12.39 26.34 7.44
C THR A 437 13.18 26.37 8.75
N THR A 438 13.03 27.43 9.55
CA THR A 438 13.68 27.52 10.87
C THR A 438 13.25 26.41 11.83
N GLU A 439 12.04 25.87 11.67
CA GLU A 439 11.47 24.83 12.53
C GLU A 439 11.44 23.45 11.89
N ARG A 440 11.52 23.34 10.56
CA ARG A 440 11.37 22.08 9.83
C ARG A 440 12.66 21.64 9.16
N VAL A 441 12.94 20.34 9.32
CA VAL A 441 14.15 19.70 8.81
C VAL A 441 13.75 18.48 7.97
N GLU A 442 14.31 18.41 6.77
CA GLU A 442 14.30 17.22 5.93
C GLU A 442 15.54 16.39 6.24
N LEU A 443 15.32 15.11 6.49
CA LEU A 443 16.35 14.11 6.70
C LEU A 443 16.26 13.07 5.61
N ILE A 444 17.33 12.86 4.86
CA ILE A 444 17.41 11.84 3.82
C ILE A 444 18.32 10.72 4.30
N PHE A 445 17.75 9.52 4.38
CA PHE A 445 18.46 8.30 4.75
C PHE A 445 18.43 7.29 3.62
N GLU A 446 19.49 6.51 3.57
CA GLU A 446 19.52 5.26 2.83
C GLU A 446 19.40 4.11 3.83
N MET A 447 18.39 3.25 3.66
CA MET A 447 18.12 2.18 4.60
C MET A 447 17.50 0.95 3.94
N PRO A 448 17.64 -0.24 4.56
CA PRO A 448 17.03 -1.45 4.03
C PRO A 448 15.51 -1.39 4.12
N LEU A 449 14.82 -1.78 3.04
CA LEU A 449 13.36 -1.84 3.00
C LEU A 449 12.79 -2.76 4.11
N ALA A 450 13.45 -3.88 4.39
CA ALA A 450 13.03 -4.83 5.41
C ALA A 450 12.90 -4.22 6.82
N GLU A 451 13.66 -3.16 7.12
CA GLU A 451 13.63 -2.52 8.44
C GLU A 451 12.45 -1.56 8.63
N ILE A 452 11.80 -1.14 7.53
CA ILE A 452 10.63 -0.24 7.60
C ILE A 452 9.30 -0.99 7.57
N VAL A 453 9.29 -2.24 7.08
CA VAL A 453 8.08 -3.03 6.85
C VAL A 453 7.29 -3.30 8.13
N PHE A 454 7.91 -3.39 9.31
CA PHE A 454 7.22 -3.82 10.52
C PHE A 454 6.69 -2.69 11.41
N ASP A 455 7.56 -1.97 12.09
CA ASP A 455 7.20 -1.06 13.17
C ASP A 455 7.76 0.36 13.00
N PHE A 456 8.42 0.60 11.89
CA PHE A 456 9.15 1.86 11.70
C PHE A 456 8.23 3.08 11.73
N TYR A 457 7.09 3.03 11.02
CA TYR A 457 6.17 4.15 10.93
C TYR A 457 5.54 4.50 12.29
N ASP A 458 5.10 3.50 13.04
CA ASP A 458 4.51 3.69 14.37
C ASP A 458 5.54 4.25 15.36
N ARG A 459 6.76 3.74 15.30
CA ARG A 459 7.88 4.24 16.11
C ARG A 459 8.27 5.67 15.71
N LEU A 460 8.32 5.96 14.41
CA LEU A 460 8.60 7.31 13.90
C LEU A 460 7.56 8.30 14.42
N LYS A 461 6.28 7.95 14.32
CA LYS A 461 5.17 8.73 14.85
C LYS A 461 5.30 8.95 16.37
N THR A 462 5.67 7.91 17.09
CA THR A 462 5.84 7.98 18.56
C THR A 462 7.01 8.89 18.97
N VAL A 463 8.21 8.70 18.39
CA VAL A 463 9.42 9.46 18.77
C VAL A 463 9.34 10.92 18.34
N SER A 464 8.54 11.24 17.33
CA SER A 464 8.30 12.60 16.84
C SER A 464 7.02 13.21 17.38
N LYS A 465 6.26 12.52 18.25
CA LYS A 465 4.93 12.93 18.74
C LYS A 465 3.95 13.28 17.60
N GLY A 466 4.06 12.58 16.47
CA GLY A 466 3.23 12.81 15.29
C GLY A 466 3.69 13.95 14.36
N TYR A 467 4.85 14.58 14.65
CA TYR A 467 5.37 15.67 13.82
C TYR A 467 6.30 15.22 12.69
N ALA A 468 6.59 13.93 12.57
CA ALA A 468 7.38 13.41 11.45
C ALA A 468 6.46 12.81 10.38
N SER A 469 6.69 13.21 9.15
CA SER A 469 6.17 12.54 7.96
C SER A 469 7.28 11.74 7.29
N PHE A 470 6.90 10.70 6.58
CA PHE A 470 7.81 9.73 5.98
C PHE A 470 7.36 9.38 4.57
N ASP A 471 8.31 9.35 3.67
CA ASP A 471 8.15 8.85 2.32
C ASP A 471 9.42 8.11 1.88
N TYR A 472 9.33 7.23 0.88
CA TYR A 472 10.48 6.49 0.42
C TYR A 472 10.41 6.12 -1.07
N SER A 473 11.59 5.97 -1.69
CA SER A 473 11.74 5.47 -3.06
C SER A 473 12.77 4.36 -3.11
N PRO A 474 12.58 3.30 -3.94
CA PRO A 474 13.57 2.24 -4.13
C PRO A 474 14.85 2.76 -4.77
N ILE A 475 16.01 2.30 -4.29
CA ILE A 475 17.32 2.64 -4.86
C ILE A 475 18.12 1.42 -5.32
N GLY A 476 17.50 0.23 -5.30
CA GLY A 476 18.09 -1.01 -5.79
C GLY A 476 18.53 -1.96 -4.69
N MET A 477 19.28 -2.99 -5.08
CA MET A 477 19.72 -4.09 -4.22
C MET A 477 21.13 -3.83 -3.70
N LYS A 478 21.38 -4.16 -2.42
CA LYS A 478 22.73 -4.08 -1.81
C LYS A 478 23.07 -5.33 -1.02
N VAL A 479 24.34 -5.69 -1.04
CA VAL A 479 24.86 -6.84 -0.29
C VAL A 479 24.71 -6.61 1.21
N SER A 480 24.13 -7.58 1.91
CA SER A 480 23.95 -7.57 3.36
C SER A 480 24.23 -8.91 4.01
N LYS A 481 24.62 -8.88 5.29
CA LYS A 481 24.89 -10.09 6.09
C LYS A 481 23.58 -10.63 6.67
N LEU A 482 22.79 -11.26 5.82
CA LEU A 482 21.50 -11.83 6.21
C LEU A 482 21.64 -13.29 6.62
N VAL A 483 20.82 -13.69 7.59
CA VAL A 483 20.68 -15.07 8.07
C VAL A 483 19.22 -15.45 8.16
N ARG A 484 18.91 -16.72 7.88
CA ARG A 484 17.56 -17.25 8.10
C ARG A 484 17.41 -17.60 9.58
N LEU A 485 16.45 -16.96 10.22
CA LEU A 485 15.99 -17.26 11.57
C LEU A 485 14.81 -18.21 11.49
N ASP A 486 14.96 -19.42 12.00
CA ASP A 486 13.91 -20.42 12.06
C ASP A 486 13.34 -20.51 13.50
N VAL A 487 12.03 -20.57 13.62
CA VAL A 487 11.35 -20.84 14.91
C VAL A 487 10.94 -22.30 14.96
N LEU A 488 11.35 -22.98 16.03
CA LEU A 488 11.02 -24.38 16.26
C LEU A 488 10.07 -24.49 17.46
N LEU A 489 8.94 -25.14 17.26
CA LEU A 489 8.01 -25.52 18.30
C LEU A 489 8.07 -27.04 18.51
N ASN A 490 8.34 -27.46 19.74
CA ASN A 490 8.53 -28.88 20.08
C ASN A 490 9.59 -29.58 19.18
N ALA A 491 10.64 -28.84 18.82
CA ALA A 491 11.74 -29.24 17.90
C ALA A 491 11.33 -29.43 16.43
N GLN A 492 10.14 -29.00 16.04
CA GLN A 492 9.70 -28.95 14.63
C GLN A 492 9.76 -27.51 14.13
N PRO A 493 10.34 -27.25 12.97
CA PRO A 493 10.36 -25.91 12.40
C PRO A 493 8.95 -25.48 11.99
N VAL A 494 8.66 -24.20 12.19
CA VAL A 494 7.41 -23.54 11.76
C VAL A 494 7.81 -22.55 10.66
N ASP A 495 7.68 -22.97 9.43
CA ASP A 495 8.07 -22.23 8.23
C ASP A 495 7.40 -20.85 8.14
N ALA A 496 6.12 -20.77 8.51
CA ALA A 496 5.36 -19.52 8.55
C ALA A 496 5.91 -18.46 9.52
N LEU A 497 6.78 -18.83 10.46
CA LEU A 497 7.46 -17.93 11.42
C LEU A 497 8.94 -17.72 11.07
N SER A 498 9.43 -18.28 9.97
CA SER A 498 10.80 -18.06 9.51
C SER A 498 10.95 -16.66 8.92
N ALA A 499 12.09 -16.01 9.18
CA ALA A 499 12.39 -14.67 8.68
C ALA A 499 13.86 -14.55 8.22
N LEU A 500 14.12 -13.72 7.21
CA LEU A 500 15.48 -13.28 6.86
C LEU A 500 15.77 -11.99 7.61
N ILE A 501 16.82 -12.01 8.43
CA ILE A 501 17.19 -10.89 9.30
C ILE A 501 18.70 -10.66 9.26
N HIS A 502 19.11 -9.44 9.62
CA HIS A 502 20.53 -9.13 9.71
C HIS A 502 21.20 -9.92 10.84
N ALA A 503 22.38 -10.45 10.59
CA ALA A 503 23.09 -11.35 11.51
C ALA A 503 23.31 -10.74 12.90
N ASP A 504 23.60 -9.43 12.97
CA ASP A 504 23.85 -8.72 14.22
C ASP A 504 22.60 -8.61 15.11
N ASN A 505 21.40 -8.55 14.50
CA ASN A 505 20.12 -8.42 15.21
C ASN A 505 19.48 -9.79 15.54
N ALA A 506 20.00 -10.87 14.97
CA ALA A 506 19.38 -12.20 15.02
C ALA A 506 19.14 -12.72 16.43
N GLN A 507 20.08 -12.51 17.35
CA GLN A 507 19.93 -12.95 18.74
C GLN A 507 18.84 -12.19 19.48
N HIS A 508 18.79 -10.86 19.27
CA HIS A 508 17.80 -10.00 19.92
C HIS A 508 16.38 -10.31 19.44
N ILE A 509 16.21 -10.35 18.11
CA ILE A 509 14.91 -10.66 17.48
C ILE A 509 14.46 -12.08 17.86
N GLY A 510 15.33 -13.08 17.75
CA GLY A 510 15.02 -14.47 18.13
C GLY A 510 14.60 -14.63 19.58
N LYS A 511 15.20 -13.85 20.50
CA LYS A 511 14.81 -13.83 21.91
C LYS A 511 13.40 -13.25 22.09
N LYS A 512 13.13 -12.07 21.52
CA LYS A 512 11.80 -11.43 21.58
C LYS A 512 10.70 -12.32 20.98
N MET A 513 10.97 -12.95 19.82
CA MET A 513 10.02 -13.90 19.22
C MET A 513 9.68 -15.05 20.17
N CYS A 514 10.70 -15.67 20.79
CA CYS A 514 10.47 -16.76 21.74
C CYS A 514 9.68 -16.32 22.98
N GLU A 515 9.94 -15.13 23.51
CA GLU A 515 9.24 -14.55 24.64
C GLU A 515 7.76 -14.27 24.32
N LYS A 516 7.49 -13.61 23.20
CA LYS A 516 6.13 -13.29 22.74
C LYS A 516 5.30 -14.56 22.45
N LEU A 517 5.88 -15.53 21.75
CA LEU A 517 5.24 -16.82 21.49
C LEU A 517 4.94 -17.60 22.77
N LYS A 518 5.79 -17.52 23.79
CA LYS A 518 5.54 -18.14 25.09
C LYS A 518 4.33 -17.56 25.81
N GLU A 519 4.06 -16.27 25.65
CA GLU A 519 2.89 -15.61 26.24
C GLU A 519 1.59 -16.04 25.55
N LEU A 520 1.62 -16.23 24.24
CA LEU A 520 0.45 -16.45 23.41
C LEU A 520 0.08 -17.92 23.21
N ILE A 521 1.07 -18.81 23.20
CA ILE A 521 0.81 -20.25 23.04
C ILE A 521 0.17 -20.80 24.31
N PRO A 522 -1.04 -21.39 24.25
CA PRO A 522 -1.73 -21.90 25.41
C PRO A 522 -0.99 -23.09 26.01
N ARG A 523 -1.02 -23.18 27.35
CA ARG A 523 -0.44 -24.33 28.08
C ARG A 523 -1.16 -25.62 27.73
N GLN A 524 -0.39 -26.63 27.38
CA GLN A 524 -0.90 -27.97 27.10
C GLN A 524 -0.51 -28.97 28.18
N GLN A 525 -0.84 -30.24 27.98
CA GLN A 525 -0.54 -31.33 28.95
C GLN A 525 0.96 -31.66 29.00
N PHE A 526 1.78 -31.13 28.11
CA PHE A 526 3.22 -31.31 28.04
C PHE A 526 3.95 -29.98 27.88
N ASP A 527 5.25 -29.95 28.20
CA ASP A 527 6.07 -28.75 28.04
C ASP A 527 6.37 -28.52 26.54
N ILE A 528 6.12 -27.29 26.07
CA ILE A 528 6.37 -26.89 24.69
C ILE A 528 7.66 -26.05 24.68
N PRO A 529 8.80 -26.58 24.23
CA PRO A 529 9.98 -25.77 23.98
C PRO A 529 9.78 -24.93 22.71
N ILE A 530 10.03 -23.63 22.82
CA ILE A 530 10.08 -22.66 21.74
C ILE A 530 11.56 -22.32 21.55
N GLN A 531 12.06 -22.45 20.34
CA GLN A 531 13.47 -22.23 20.06
C GLN A 531 13.62 -21.38 18.81
N ALA A 532 14.52 -20.41 18.85
CA ALA A 532 14.97 -19.68 17.68
C ALA A 532 16.34 -20.21 17.26
N ALA A 533 16.51 -20.52 15.99
CA ALA A 533 17.73 -21.14 15.46
C ALA A 533 18.18 -20.47 14.16
N ILE A 534 19.51 -20.48 13.93
CA ILE A 534 20.14 -20.15 12.67
C ILE A 534 20.81 -21.42 12.15
N GLY A 535 20.23 -22.05 11.13
CA GLY A 535 20.62 -23.39 10.71
C GLY A 535 20.52 -24.39 11.87
N ALA A 536 21.60 -25.08 12.19
CA ALA A 536 21.65 -26.04 13.30
C ALA A 536 21.86 -25.40 14.68
N LYS A 537 22.18 -24.11 14.76
CA LYS A 537 22.53 -23.44 16.03
C LYS A 537 21.32 -22.78 16.65
N ILE A 538 20.91 -23.25 17.84
CA ILE A 538 19.89 -22.61 18.66
C ILE A 538 20.51 -21.37 19.32
N ILE A 539 19.90 -20.19 19.09
CA ILE A 539 20.34 -18.90 19.62
C ILE A 539 19.49 -18.40 20.79
N SER A 540 18.22 -18.86 20.88
CA SER A 540 17.33 -18.54 21.99
C SER A 540 16.39 -19.70 22.28
N ARG A 541 15.95 -19.81 23.54
CA ARG A 541 15.02 -20.86 23.96
C ARG A 541 14.15 -20.39 25.09
N GLU A 542 12.84 -20.60 24.94
CA GLU A 542 11.83 -20.45 25.97
C GLU A 542 11.00 -21.74 26.11
N THR A 543 10.20 -21.85 27.16
CA THR A 543 9.38 -23.05 27.37
C THR A 543 8.02 -22.66 27.95
N VAL A 544 6.94 -23.04 27.27
CA VAL A 544 5.58 -23.03 27.86
C VAL A 544 5.42 -24.25 28.74
N LYS A 545 5.27 -24.02 30.05
CA LYS A 545 5.16 -25.11 31.04
C LYS A 545 3.84 -25.83 30.89
N ALA A 546 3.87 -27.17 31.02
CA ALA A 546 2.69 -28.01 31.00
C ALA A 546 1.69 -27.67 32.11
N LEU A 547 0.41 -27.89 31.84
CA LEU A 547 -0.61 -27.92 32.87
C LEU A 547 -0.26 -29.03 33.86
N ARG A 548 -0.16 -28.69 35.14
CA ARG A 548 0.11 -29.67 36.23
C ARG A 548 -1.19 -30.05 36.88
N LYS A 549 -1.54 -31.34 36.78
CA LYS A 549 -2.51 -31.97 37.70
C LYS A 549 -1.75 -32.48 38.92
N ASP A 550 -2.14 -32.07 40.10
CA ASP A 550 -1.54 -32.63 41.34
C ASP A 550 -2.01 -34.06 41.51
N VAL A 551 -1.18 -35.01 41.01
CA VAL A 551 -1.45 -36.44 41.10
C VAL A 551 -1.17 -36.98 42.51
N THR A 552 -0.55 -36.17 43.38
CA THR A 552 -0.20 -36.54 44.77
C THR A 552 -1.18 -36.00 45.79
N ALA A 553 -2.14 -35.15 45.41
CA ALA A 553 -3.13 -34.53 46.30
C ALA A 553 -3.95 -35.56 47.15
N LYS A 554 -4.18 -36.75 46.59
CA LYS A 554 -4.91 -37.83 47.25
C LYS A 554 -4.01 -38.82 48.02
N CYS A 555 -2.69 -38.55 48.11
CA CYS A 555 -1.77 -39.41 48.86
C CYS A 555 -1.67 -38.92 50.30
N TYR A 556 -2.52 -39.45 51.17
CA TYR A 556 -2.46 -39.23 52.60
C TYR A 556 -1.33 -40.09 53.24
N GLY A 557 -0.51 -39.47 54.11
CA GLY A 557 0.58 -40.12 54.82
C GLY A 557 1.92 -40.18 54.04
N GLY A 558 2.97 -40.59 54.76
CA GLY A 558 4.37 -40.52 54.31
C GLY A 558 4.83 -41.53 53.25
N ASP A 559 3.93 -42.13 52.44
CA ASP A 559 4.33 -43.10 51.41
C ASP A 559 5.06 -42.40 50.23
N ILE A 560 6.36 -42.19 50.43
CA ILE A 560 7.28 -41.58 49.49
C ILE A 560 7.38 -42.43 48.23
N SER A 561 7.31 -43.75 48.33
CA SER A 561 7.44 -44.66 47.19
C SER A 561 6.27 -44.54 46.24
N ARG A 562 5.03 -44.40 46.74
CA ARG A 562 3.83 -44.21 45.95
C ARG A 562 3.79 -42.84 45.28
N LYS A 563 4.20 -41.78 46.00
CA LYS A 563 4.33 -40.42 45.41
C LYS A 563 5.32 -40.43 44.26
N ARG A 564 6.48 -41.05 44.42
CA ARG A 564 7.52 -41.16 43.39
C ARG A 564 7.04 -41.92 42.15
N LYS A 565 6.36 -43.08 42.33
CA LYS A 565 5.78 -43.84 41.21
C LYS A 565 4.71 -43.06 40.46
N LEU A 566 3.86 -42.29 41.12
CA LEU A 566 2.84 -41.47 40.48
C LEU A 566 3.47 -40.32 39.66
N LEU A 567 4.48 -39.67 40.21
CA LEU A 567 5.24 -38.62 39.49
C LEU A 567 6.00 -39.18 38.27
N GLU A 568 6.61 -40.36 38.39
CA GLU A 568 7.28 -41.04 37.28
C GLU A 568 6.29 -41.45 36.17
N LYS A 569 5.10 -41.97 36.55
CA LYS A 569 4.03 -42.30 35.61
C LYS A 569 3.52 -41.06 34.88
N GLN A 570 3.35 -39.93 35.60
CA GLN A 570 2.98 -38.65 35.00
C GLN A 570 4.06 -38.16 34.04
N LYS A 571 5.34 -38.26 34.40
CA LYS A 571 6.48 -37.88 33.56
C LYS A 571 6.54 -38.71 32.25
N LYS A 572 6.34 -40.06 32.37
CA LYS A 572 6.27 -40.94 31.20
C LYS A 572 5.06 -40.63 30.31
N GLY A 573 3.89 -40.37 30.91
CA GLY A 573 2.69 -39.96 30.17
C GLY A 573 2.88 -38.67 29.40
N LYS A 574 3.45 -37.64 30.03
CA LYS A 574 3.80 -36.37 29.38
C LYS A 574 4.79 -36.54 28.24
N LYS A 575 5.82 -37.38 28.40
CA LYS A 575 6.79 -37.69 27.34
C LYS A 575 6.11 -38.35 26.14
N ARG A 576 5.16 -39.24 26.35
CA ARG A 576 4.39 -39.92 25.31
C ARG A 576 3.44 -38.97 24.58
N MET A 577 2.74 -38.09 25.31
CA MET A 577 1.88 -37.05 24.74
C MET A 577 2.67 -36.03 23.88
N ARG A 578 3.87 -35.68 24.32
CA ARG A 578 4.75 -34.79 23.54
C ARG A 578 5.17 -35.39 22.19
N GLN A 579 5.28 -36.73 22.09
CA GLN A 579 5.66 -37.40 20.83
C GLN A 579 4.51 -37.48 19.83
N VAL A 580 3.26 -37.32 20.26
CA VAL A 580 2.05 -37.53 19.46
C VAL A 580 1.25 -36.22 19.28
N GLY A 581 1.45 -35.24 20.18
CA GLY A 581 0.67 -34.01 20.18
C GLY A 581 1.22 -32.96 19.20
N ASN A 582 0.40 -32.53 18.26
CA ASN A 582 0.62 -31.32 17.52
C ASN A 582 0.39 -30.10 18.41
N VAL A 583 1.19 -29.06 18.22
CA VAL A 583 1.02 -27.78 18.92
C VAL A 583 0.20 -26.89 18.03
N GLU A 584 -1.03 -26.58 18.44
CA GLU A 584 -1.84 -25.56 17.78
C GLU A 584 -1.25 -24.18 18.06
N ILE A 585 -0.99 -23.43 17.01
CA ILE A 585 -0.50 -22.04 17.08
C ILE A 585 -1.72 -21.13 16.86
N PRO A 586 -2.11 -20.33 17.87
CA PRO A 586 -3.20 -19.38 17.68
C PRO A 586 -2.87 -18.36 16.59
N GLN A 587 -3.87 -17.94 15.82
CA GLN A 587 -3.72 -16.89 14.80
C GLN A 587 -3.04 -15.63 15.37
N GLN A 588 -3.41 -15.24 16.59
CA GLN A 588 -2.81 -14.12 17.31
C GLN A 588 -1.29 -14.25 17.48
N ALA A 589 -0.73 -15.46 17.52
CA ALA A 589 0.70 -15.66 17.64
C ALA A 589 1.47 -15.27 16.36
N PHE A 590 0.88 -15.49 15.18
CA PHE A 590 1.46 -15.04 13.92
C PHE A 590 1.45 -13.50 13.84
N MET A 591 0.32 -12.88 14.19
CA MET A 591 0.18 -11.42 14.20
C MET A 591 1.07 -10.74 15.25
N ALA A 592 1.25 -11.36 16.42
CA ALA A 592 2.06 -10.78 17.50
C ALA A 592 3.57 -10.84 17.21
N VAL A 593 4.01 -11.78 16.41
CA VAL A 593 5.41 -11.82 15.93
C VAL A 593 5.69 -10.65 15.00
N LEU A 594 4.67 -10.07 14.33
CA LEU A 594 4.79 -8.86 13.52
C LEU A 594 5.01 -7.61 14.37
N LYS A 595 4.53 -7.58 15.61
CA LYS A 595 4.59 -6.46 16.57
C LYS A 595 5.56 -6.76 17.72
N LEU A 596 6.81 -7.10 17.38
CA LEU A 596 7.82 -7.50 18.38
C LEU A 596 8.30 -6.37 19.30
N ASN A 597 7.96 -5.12 19.01
CA ASN A 597 8.48 -3.93 19.70
C ASN A 597 7.43 -3.16 20.52
N ASP A 598 6.21 -3.71 20.66
CA ASP A 598 5.20 -3.20 21.59
C ASP A 598 5.45 -3.69 23.03
#